data_3f40a57d8553ee3ede3b8b15e0b270ae
#
_entry.id   3f40a57d8553ee3ede3b8b15e0b270ae
#
_cell.length_a   1.000
_cell.length_b   1.000
_cell.length_c   1.000
_cell.angle_alpha   90.00
_cell.angle_beta   90.00
_cell.angle_gamma   90.00
#
_symmetry.space_group_name_H-M   'P 1'
#
loop_
_entity.id
_entity.type
_entity.pdbx_description
1 polymer ?
#
loop_
_entity_poly.entity_id
_entity_poly.type
_entity_poly.pdbx_seq_one_letter_code
_entity_poly.pdbx_strand_id
1 'polypeptide(L)'
;MGKRILILTMLLGIMSSGTHLNAASPKTTRQYWVNTMLRIATPVYENLANETLRKNMPVEVNDGSNKGKRADVSHLEALGRSFNGIAPWLNLGDDTSREGQQRKAMTQLVVKAITNAVNPSSPDYLPFDGPGTQPLVDAAFFAQ
;
A
#
# COMPACT_ATOMS: atom_id res chain seq x y z
N MET A 1 57.81 27.04 -58.59
CA MET A 1 56.72 25.99 -58.61
C MET A 1 56.39 25.57 -57.18
N GLY A 2 55.41 26.18 -56.57
CA GLY A 2 54.99 25.86 -55.16
C GLY A 2 53.80 24.97 -55.16
N LYS A 3 53.91 23.79 -54.53
CA LYS A 3 52.81 22.85 -54.33
C LYS A 3 52.02 23.34 -53.15
N ARG A 4 50.70 23.68 -53.33
CA ARG A 4 49.77 23.99 -52.29
C ARG A 4 49.18 22.63 -51.73
N ILE A 5 49.51 22.33 -50.50
CA ILE A 5 48.94 21.20 -49.81
C ILE A 5 47.60 21.68 -49.21
N LEU A 6 46.50 21.08 -49.67
CA LEU A 6 45.13 21.30 -49.15
C LEU A 6 44.92 20.37 -47.95
N ILE A 7 44.89 20.92 -46.75
CA ILE A 7 44.54 20.14 -45.55
C ILE A 7 43.03 20.17 -45.43
N LEU A 8 42.40 19.03 -45.69
CA LEU A 8 40.97 18.79 -45.49
C LEU A 8 40.73 18.40 -44.03
N THR A 9 40.31 19.34 -43.19
CA THR A 9 39.91 19.09 -41.83
C THR A 9 38.50 18.50 -41.81
N MET A 10 38.43 17.19 -41.56
CA MET A 10 37.20 16.44 -41.40
C MET A 10 36.68 16.70 -39.98
N LEU A 11 35.65 17.55 -39.85
CA LEU A 11 34.95 17.80 -38.59
C LEU A 11 34.04 16.60 -38.28
N LEU A 12 34.51 15.74 -37.38
CA LEU A 12 33.69 14.61 -36.86
C LEU A 12 32.66 15.15 -35.85
N GLY A 13 31.44 15.40 -36.32
CA GLY A 13 30.35 15.78 -35.45
C GLY A 13 29.93 14.58 -34.60
N ILE A 14 30.29 14.60 -33.32
CA ILE A 14 29.76 13.62 -32.33
C ILE A 14 28.29 13.98 -32.05
N MET A 15 27.39 13.30 -32.72
CA MET A 15 25.97 13.31 -32.35
C MET A 15 25.80 12.60 -30.98
N SER A 16 25.82 13.39 -29.91
CA SER A 16 25.44 12.94 -28.60
C SER A 16 23.94 12.64 -28.62
N SER A 17 23.56 11.37 -28.84
CA SER A 17 22.19 10.90 -28.66
C SER A 17 21.92 10.88 -27.16
N GLY A 18 21.52 12.02 -26.63
CA GLY A 18 20.99 12.08 -25.25
C GLY A 18 19.74 11.20 -25.16
N THR A 19 19.88 10.04 -24.52
CA THR A 19 18.72 9.26 -24.06
C THR A 19 17.99 10.09 -23.02
N HIS A 20 16.97 10.83 -23.44
CA HIS A 20 16.02 11.43 -22.51
C HIS A 20 15.33 10.29 -21.76
N LEU A 21 15.79 9.99 -20.55
CA LEU A 21 15.01 9.19 -19.61
C LEU A 21 13.72 9.98 -19.37
N ASN A 22 12.63 9.55 -20.01
CA ASN A 22 11.30 10.10 -19.75
C ASN A 22 10.93 9.77 -18.31
N ALA A 23 11.20 10.69 -17.38
CA ALA A 23 10.69 10.61 -16.05
C ALA A 23 9.15 10.58 -16.13
N ALA A 24 8.53 9.58 -15.50
CA ALA A 24 7.07 9.49 -15.43
C ALA A 24 6.49 10.81 -14.88
N SER A 25 5.39 11.28 -15.46
CA SER A 25 4.76 12.52 -14.98
C SER A 25 4.32 12.36 -13.52
N PRO A 26 4.32 13.42 -12.71
CA PRO A 26 3.88 13.36 -11.31
C PRO A 26 2.49 12.75 -11.14
N LYS A 27 1.56 12.98 -12.09
CA LYS A 27 0.22 12.40 -12.08
C LYS A 27 0.24 10.88 -12.28
N THR A 28 1.06 10.36 -13.20
CA THR A 28 1.19 8.91 -13.41
C THR A 28 1.88 8.23 -12.22
N THR A 29 2.86 8.90 -11.61
CA THR A 29 3.53 8.41 -10.40
C THR A 29 2.56 8.34 -9.22
N ARG A 30 1.75 9.39 -8.98
CA ARG A 30 0.71 9.39 -7.94
C ARG A 30 -0.30 8.27 -8.16
N GLN A 31 -0.82 8.14 -9.37
CA GLN A 31 -1.78 7.08 -9.71
C GLN A 31 -1.21 5.68 -9.49
N TYR A 32 0.06 5.47 -9.82
CA TYR A 32 0.75 4.21 -9.56
C TYR A 32 0.77 3.89 -8.05
N TRP A 33 1.13 4.86 -7.21
CA TRP A 33 1.19 4.67 -5.76
C TRP A 33 -0.18 4.46 -5.13
N VAL A 34 -1.20 5.23 -5.55
CA VAL A 34 -2.58 5.03 -5.10
C VAL A 34 -3.07 3.63 -5.48
N ASN A 35 -2.87 3.20 -6.73
CA ASN A 35 -3.26 1.87 -7.16
C ASN A 35 -2.52 0.76 -6.40
N THR A 36 -1.24 0.95 -6.09
CA THR A 36 -0.45 0.00 -5.32
C THR A 36 -0.95 -0.10 -3.88
N MET A 37 -1.20 1.03 -3.23
CA MET A 37 -1.79 1.10 -1.90
C MET A 37 -3.16 0.39 -1.85
N LEU A 38 -4.06 0.69 -2.79
CA LEU A 38 -5.37 0.05 -2.87
C LEU A 38 -5.25 -1.46 -3.09
N ARG A 39 -4.36 -1.90 -3.97
CA ARG A 39 -4.13 -3.34 -4.22
C ARG A 39 -3.68 -4.09 -2.96
N ILE A 40 -2.92 -3.45 -2.08
CA ILE A 40 -2.45 -4.04 -0.82
C ILE A 40 -3.55 -4.01 0.25
N ALA A 41 -4.23 -2.88 0.40
CA ALA A 41 -5.16 -2.65 1.50
C ALA A 41 -6.56 -3.23 1.25
N THR A 42 -7.10 -3.12 0.04
CA THR A 42 -8.47 -3.53 -0.27
C THR A 42 -8.80 -4.96 0.14
N PRO A 43 -7.95 -5.98 -0.10
CA PRO A 43 -8.28 -7.35 0.31
C PRO A 43 -8.50 -7.51 1.81
N VAL A 44 -7.77 -6.77 2.65
CA VAL A 44 -7.94 -6.82 4.11
C VAL A 44 -9.32 -6.28 4.48
N TYR A 45 -9.68 -5.10 3.97
CA TYR A 45 -10.94 -4.45 4.31
C TYR A 45 -12.16 -5.13 3.71
N GLU A 46 -12.08 -5.64 2.48
CA GLU A 46 -13.17 -6.41 1.87
C GLU A 46 -13.47 -7.68 2.67
N ASN A 47 -12.42 -8.38 3.09
CA ASN A 47 -12.60 -9.60 3.88
C ASN A 47 -13.14 -9.29 5.28
N LEU A 48 -12.65 -8.27 5.97
CA LEU A 48 -13.22 -7.84 7.26
C LEU A 48 -14.67 -7.38 7.10
N ALA A 49 -14.98 -6.57 6.08
CA ALA A 49 -16.33 -6.11 5.83
C ALA A 49 -17.33 -7.25 5.52
N ASN A 50 -16.84 -8.35 4.99
CA ASN A 50 -17.63 -9.54 4.67
C ASN A 50 -17.49 -10.68 5.69
N GLU A 51 -16.79 -10.45 6.80
CA GLU A 51 -16.57 -11.44 7.86
C GLU A 51 -15.91 -12.74 7.35
N THR A 52 -14.91 -12.57 6.48
CA THR A 52 -14.19 -13.67 5.83
C THR A 52 -12.67 -13.56 5.94
N LEU A 53 -12.16 -12.62 6.75
CA LEU A 53 -10.70 -12.36 6.82
C LEU A 53 -9.95 -13.61 7.31
N ARG A 54 -10.37 -14.19 8.43
CA ARG A 54 -9.70 -15.39 8.97
C ARG A 54 -9.78 -16.59 8.03
N LYS A 55 -10.87 -16.69 7.26
CA LYS A 55 -11.05 -17.74 6.26
C LYS A 55 -10.13 -17.58 5.06
N ASN A 56 -9.99 -16.35 4.55
CA ASN A 56 -9.32 -16.08 3.29
C ASN A 56 -7.87 -15.62 3.45
N MET A 57 -7.43 -15.36 4.69
CA MET A 57 -6.06 -14.99 5.06
C MET A 57 -5.53 -15.97 6.11
N PRO A 58 -5.23 -17.23 5.73
CA PRO A 58 -4.64 -18.19 6.64
C PRO A 58 -3.26 -17.71 7.10
N VAL A 59 -2.95 -17.91 8.39
CA VAL A 59 -1.66 -17.52 8.93
C VAL A 59 -0.64 -18.62 8.70
N GLU A 60 0.36 -18.34 7.90
CA GLU A 60 1.50 -19.21 7.67
C GLU A 60 2.64 -18.87 8.66
N VAL A 61 3.19 -19.87 9.32
CA VAL A 61 4.31 -19.72 10.24
C VAL A 61 5.30 -20.86 10.07
N ASN A 62 6.58 -20.59 10.30
CA ASN A 62 7.62 -21.61 10.30
C ASN A 62 7.39 -22.65 11.41
N ASP A 63 7.69 -23.90 11.12
CA ASP A 63 7.68 -24.98 12.11
C ASP A 63 8.64 -24.65 13.27
N GLY A 64 8.15 -24.82 14.51
CA GLY A 64 8.93 -24.61 15.72
C GLY A 64 8.84 -23.22 16.36
N SER A 65 8.29 -22.22 15.69
CA SER A 65 8.00 -20.93 16.32
C SER A 65 6.55 -20.85 16.78
N ASN A 66 6.28 -20.15 17.87
CA ASN A 66 5.01 -19.72 18.47
C ASN A 66 3.77 -19.62 17.50
N LYS A 67 3.44 -20.71 16.79
CA LYS A 67 2.40 -20.75 15.75
C LYS A 67 1.08 -20.17 16.22
N GLY A 68 0.62 -20.59 17.41
CA GLY A 68 -0.62 -20.08 18.01
C GLY A 68 -0.56 -18.58 18.25
N LYS A 69 0.50 -18.09 18.89
CA LYS A 69 0.66 -16.66 19.21
C LYS A 69 0.69 -15.74 17.99
N ARG A 70 1.27 -16.21 16.86
CA ARG A 70 1.27 -15.42 15.61
C ARG A 70 -0.09 -15.44 14.95
N ALA A 71 -0.78 -16.57 14.94
CA ALA A 71 -2.13 -16.65 14.42
C ALA A 71 -3.11 -15.70 15.15
N ASP A 72 -2.92 -15.52 16.44
CA ASP A 72 -3.78 -14.65 17.26
C ASP A 72 -3.62 -13.16 16.93
N VAL A 73 -2.47 -12.73 16.44
CA VAL A 73 -2.15 -11.30 16.22
C VAL A 73 -2.04 -10.89 14.77
N SER A 74 -1.80 -11.81 13.83
CA SER A 74 -1.52 -11.48 12.42
C SER A 74 -2.65 -10.70 11.74
N HIS A 75 -3.91 -10.99 12.05
CA HIS A 75 -5.04 -10.27 11.48
C HIS A 75 -5.18 -8.86 12.04
N LEU A 76 -4.91 -8.67 13.34
CA LEU A 76 -4.86 -7.35 13.96
C LEU A 76 -3.70 -6.52 13.41
N GLU A 77 -2.54 -7.14 13.22
CA GLU A 77 -1.38 -6.51 12.58
C GLU A 77 -1.70 -6.07 11.15
N ALA A 78 -2.38 -6.93 10.36
CA ALA A 78 -2.79 -6.59 9.00
C ALA A 78 -3.74 -5.38 8.97
N LEU A 79 -4.72 -5.31 9.88
CA LEU A 79 -5.60 -4.16 10.01
C LEU A 79 -4.84 -2.91 10.47
N GLY A 80 -4.13 -2.97 11.59
CA GLY A 80 -3.48 -1.81 12.20
C GLY A 80 -2.46 -1.16 11.26
N ARG A 81 -1.59 -1.95 10.66
CA ARG A 81 -0.54 -1.42 9.77
C ARG A 81 -1.10 -0.92 8.43
N SER A 82 -2.07 -1.61 7.85
CA SER A 82 -2.71 -1.13 6.62
C SER A 82 -3.51 0.15 6.87
N PHE A 83 -4.20 0.27 8.02
CA PHE A 83 -4.95 1.47 8.37
C PHE A 83 -4.01 2.67 8.55
N ASN A 84 -2.95 2.53 9.32
CA ASN A 84 -1.93 3.57 9.46
C ASN A 84 -1.41 4.03 8.08
N GLY A 85 -1.18 3.10 7.16
CA GLY A 85 -0.70 3.41 5.81
C GLY A 85 -1.69 4.16 4.93
N ILE A 86 -3.01 3.90 5.04
CA ILE A 86 -4.03 4.53 4.19
C ILE A 86 -4.71 5.74 4.84
N ALA A 87 -4.68 5.88 6.16
CA ALA A 87 -5.38 6.94 6.89
C ALA A 87 -5.04 8.37 6.40
N PRO A 88 -3.77 8.73 6.13
CA PRO A 88 -3.45 10.03 5.58
C PRO A 88 -4.11 10.29 4.22
N TRP A 89 -4.24 9.25 3.38
CA TRP A 89 -4.92 9.37 2.10
C TRP A 89 -6.44 9.49 2.26
N LEU A 90 -7.04 8.75 3.17
CA LEU A 90 -8.47 8.86 3.49
C LEU A 90 -8.82 10.25 4.00
N ASN A 91 -7.92 10.87 4.77
CA ASN A 91 -8.11 12.20 5.37
C ASN A 91 -7.99 13.37 4.39
N LEU A 92 -7.70 13.13 3.10
CA LEU A 92 -7.65 14.21 2.09
C LEU A 92 -9.02 14.80 1.76
N GLY A 93 -10.11 14.25 2.30
CA GLY A 93 -11.46 14.73 2.09
C GLY A 93 -12.06 14.29 0.75
N ASP A 94 -13.31 14.69 0.54
CA ASP A 94 -14.07 14.34 -0.67
C ASP A 94 -13.74 15.30 -1.81
N ASP A 95 -13.60 14.75 -3.00
CA ASP A 95 -13.52 15.48 -4.26
C ASP A 95 -14.18 14.69 -5.39
N THR A 96 -14.45 15.36 -6.52
CA THR A 96 -15.14 14.75 -7.67
C THR A 96 -14.21 14.00 -8.63
N SER A 97 -12.91 13.99 -8.35
CA SER A 97 -11.94 13.26 -9.16
C SER A 97 -12.15 11.75 -9.06
N ARG A 98 -11.57 11.01 -10.00
CA ARG A 98 -11.54 9.54 -9.91
C ARG A 98 -10.92 9.06 -8.59
N GLU A 99 -9.85 9.71 -8.15
CA GLU A 99 -9.18 9.37 -6.88
C GLU A 99 -10.08 9.68 -5.68
N GLY A 100 -10.82 10.82 -5.69
CA GLY A 100 -11.80 11.15 -4.66
C GLY A 100 -12.93 10.14 -4.56
N GLN A 101 -13.44 9.66 -5.70
CA GLN A 101 -14.45 8.59 -5.72
C GLN A 101 -13.91 7.27 -5.15
N GLN A 102 -12.68 6.89 -5.48
CA GLN A 102 -12.01 5.72 -4.91
C GLN A 102 -11.85 5.87 -3.39
N ARG A 103 -11.46 7.06 -2.92
CA ARG A 103 -11.31 7.37 -1.50
C ARG A 103 -12.62 7.24 -0.76
N LYS A 104 -13.69 7.81 -1.28
CA LYS A 104 -15.03 7.69 -0.70
C LYS A 104 -15.49 6.24 -0.57
N ALA A 105 -15.32 5.45 -1.62
CA ALA A 105 -15.65 4.02 -1.59
C ALA A 105 -14.81 3.25 -0.56
N MET A 106 -13.50 3.54 -0.49
CA MET A 106 -12.61 2.92 0.50
C MET A 106 -12.99 3.34 1.93
N THR A 107 -13.34 4.59 2.18
CA THR A 107 -13.80 5.04 3.50
C THR A 107 -15.02 4.25 3.97
N GLN A 108 -16.01 4.05 3.10
CA GLN A 108 -17.21 3.25 3.44
C GLN A 108 -16.85 1.80 3.76
N LEU A 109 -15.96 1.23 2.97
CA LEU A 109 -15.47 -0.14 3.18
C LEU A 109 -14.71 -0.26 4.50
N VAL A 110 -13.83 0.66 4.81
CA VAL A 110 -13.05 0.72 6.05
C VAL A 110 -13.95 0.82 7.27
N VAL A 111 -14.96 1.70 7.24
CA VAL A 111 -15.92 1.83 8.36
C VAL A 111 -16.62 0.50 8.63
N LYS A 112 -17.11 -0.18 7.59
CA LYS A 112 -17.76 -1.50 7.74
C LYS A 112 -16.79 -2.55 8.27
N ALA A 113 -15.56 -2.58 7.76
CA ALA A 113 -14.51 -3.50 8.19
C ALA A 113 -14.15 -3.31 9.68
N ILE A 114 -13.97 -2.07 10.11
CA ILE A 114 -13.67 -1.76 11.52
C ILE A 114 -14.84 -2.13 12.40
N THR A 115 -16.09 -1.87 11.99
CA THR A 115 -17.28 -2.26 12.74
C THR A 115 -17.30 -3.77 13.03
N ASN A 116 -16.96 -4.59 12.04
CA ASN A 116 -16.88 -6.04 12.24
C ASN A 116 -15.65 -6.44 13.09
N ALA A 117 -14.51 -5.80 12.86
CA ALA A 117 -13.27 -6.09 13.60
C ALA A 117 -13.41 -5.85 15.12
N VAL A 118 -14.22 -4.87 15.53
CA VAL A 118 -14.45 -4.57 16.96
C VAL A 118 -15.71 -5.20 17.53
N ASN A 119 -16.50 -5.89 16.73
CA ASN A 119 -17.73 -6.57 17.18
C ASN A 119 -17.42 -7.96 17.75
N PRO A 120 -17.59 -8.21 19.05
CA PRO A 120 -17.31 -9.52 19.65
C PRO A 120 -18.12 -10.69 19.08
N SER A 121 -19.24 -10.40 18.39
CA SER A 121 -20.06 -11.40 17.73
C SER A 121 -19.61 -11.71 16.30
N SER A 122 -18.67 -10.97 15.76
CA SER A 122 -18.13 -11.23 14.42
C SER A 122 -17.14 -12.39 14.45
N PRO A 123 -17.16 -13.30 13.45
CA PRO A 123 -16.14 -14.34 13.32
C PRO A 123 -14.73 -13.76 13.08
N ASP A 124 -14.65 -12.51 12.62
CA ASP A 124 -13.40 -11.79 12.41
C ASP A 124 -13.11 -10.75 13.51
N TYR A 125 -13.73 -10.90 14.69
CA TYR A 125 -13.36 -10.06 15.84
C TYR A 125 -11.87 -10.09 16.13
N LEU A 126 -11.28 -8.92 16.32
CA LEU A 126 -9.86 -8.73 16.59
C LEU A 126 -9.67 -8.24 18.04
N PRO A 127 -9.01 -9.03 18.91
CA PRO A 127 -8.82 -8.66 20.31
C PRO A 127 -7.69 -7.62 20.44
N PHE A 128 -8.05 -6.35 20.50
CA PHE A 128 -7.10 -5.24 20.69
C PHE A 128 -6.44 -5.25 22.09
N ASP A 129 -7.07 -5.89 23.03
CA ASP A 129 -6.62 -6.09 24.42
C ASP A 129 -6.09 -7.52 24.69
N GLY A 130 -5.76 -8.25 23.63
CA GLY A 130 -5.25 -9.61 23.72
C GLY A 130 -3.96 -9.73 24.53
N PRO A 131 -3.60 -10.93 24.99
CA PRO A 131 -2.44 -11.16 25.82
C PRO A 131 -1.12 -10.89 25.09
N GLY A 132 -0.16 -10.33 25.81
CA GLY A 132 1.18 -10.03 25.30
C GLY A 132 1.34 -8.58 24.84
N THR A 133 2.49 -8.27 24.25
CA THR A 133 2.85 -6.91 23.81
C THR A 133 2.40 -6.60 22.39
N GLN A 134 2.25 -7.60 21.54
CA GLN A 134 1.94 -7.40 20.12
C GLN A 134 0.58 -6.73 19.88
N PRO A 135 -0.53 -7.12 20.53
CA PRO A 135 -1.80 -6.43 20.39
C PRO A 135 -1.72 -4.94 20.72
N LEU A 136 -0.95 -4.57 21.75
CA LEU A 136 -0.74 -3.16 22.10
C LEU A 136 -0.01 -2.40 21.00
N VAL A 137 1.02 -3.01 20.41
CA VAL A 137 1.78 -2.40 19.29
C VAL A 137 0.87 -2.19 18.07
N ASP A 138 0.08 -3.21 17.70
CA ASP A 138 -0.80 -3.13 16.54
C ASP A 138 -1.97 -2.17 16.78
N ALA A 139 -2.50 -2.10 18.00
CA ALA A 139 -3.48 -1.11 18.40
C ALA A 139 -2.92 0.33 18.34
N ALA A 140 -1.64 0.52 18.71
CA ALA A 140 -0.98 1.82 18.58
C ALA A 140 -0.85 2.27 17.13
N PHE A 141 -0.49 1.37 16.20
CA PHE A 141 -0.51 1.67 14.76
C PHE A 141 -1.91 2.02 14.25
N PHE A 142 -2.93 1.34 14.76
CA PHE A 142 -4.30 1.61 14.38
C PHE A 142 -4.80 2.97 14.90
N ALA A 143 -4.33 3.43 16.05
CA ALA A 143 -4.77 4.66 16.71
C ALA A 143 -4.05 5.93 16.21
N GLN A 144 -2.96 5.82 15.47
CA GLN A 144 -2.24 6.94 14.85
C GLN A 144 -3.04 7.59 13.72
#